data_beaeae11cf1aef90cab8b451e3a4e2a4
#
_entry.id   beaeae11cf1aef90cab8b451e3a4e2a4
#
_cell.length_a   1.000
_cell.length_b   1.000
_cell.length_c   1.000
_cell.angle_alpha   90.00
_cell.angle_beta   90.00
_cell.angle_gamma   90.00
#
_symmetry.space_group_name_H-M   'P 1'
#
loop_
_entity.id
_entity.type
_entity.pdbx_description
1 polymer ?
#
loop_
_entity_poly.entity_id
_entity_poly.type
_entity_poly.pdbx_seq_one_letter_code
_entity_poly.pdbx_strand_id
1 'polypeptide(L)'
;APESTQVVDEASAWTLTSVLEEVISRGTGGNAYIGRPSAGKTGTTDDEHDAWFVGYTPDLSTAVWVGDDTSTNAGYTGGTIPAAIWRDYMYEAESGYTVKNFEIPASVRSSMEKARAARAKQEAEAAEKKKKEEAEKKKKALKDKVKSAGNKLLDRISGRSAEKSGEKQ
;
A
#
# COMPACT_ATOMS: atom_id res chain seq x y z
N ALA A 1 32.85 21.01 -11.31
CA ALA A 1 31.60 20.27 -11.35
C ALA A 1 30.82 20.69 -12.61
N PRO A 2 30.08 19.82 -13.27
CA PRO A 2 29.27 20.22 -14.43
C PRO A 2 28.23 21.22 -13.96
N GLU A 3 27.93 22.23 -14.78
CA GLU A 3 26.82 23.14 -14.54
C GLU A 3 25.49 22.36 -14.63
N SER A 4 24.66 22.48 -13.64
CA SER A 4 23.32 21.86 -13.61
C SER A 4 22.24 22.92 -13.46
N THR A 5 21.15 22.76 -14.19
CA THR A 5 19.96 23.59 -14.08
C THR A 5 18.79 22.74 -13.60
N GLN A 6 18.10 23.17 -12.56
CA GLN A 6 16.92 22.50 -12.08
C GLN A 6 15.74 22.75 -13.05
N VAL A 7 15.22 21.68 -13.66
CA VAL A 7 14.12 21.74 -14.65
C VAL A 7 12.82 21.16 -14.12
N VAL A 8 12.86 20.39 -13.04
CA VAL A 8 11.70 19.80 -12.36
C VAL A 8 11.83 20.04 -10.86
N ASP A 9 10.75 20.38 -10.17
CA ASP A 9 10.79 20.54 -8.72
C ASP A 9 11.09 19.23 -7.99
N GLU A 10 11.75 19.32 -6.85
CA GLU A 10 12.22 18.17 -6.09
C GLU A 10 11.08 17.25 -5.62
N ALA A 11 9.90 17.81 -5.29
CA ALA A 11 8.78 17.02 -4.81
C ALA A 11 8.18 16.16 -5.92
N SER A 12 8.06 16.71 -7.14
CA SER A 12 7.61 15.97 -8.33
C SER A 12 8.62 14.89 -8.71
N ALA A 13 9.91 15.21 -8.74
CA ALA A 13 10.97 14.26 -9.03
C ALA A 13 10.99 13.10 -8.02
N TRP A 14 10.90 13.40 -6.73
CA TRP A 14 10.84 12.39 -5.69
C TRP A 14 9.57 11.53 -5.78
N THR A 15 8.41 12.16 -6.02
CA THR A 15 7.14 11.42 -6.17
C THR A 15 7.22 10.44 -7.33
N LEU A 16 7.76 10.86 -8.47
CA LEU A 16 7.97 9.96 -9.60
C LEU A 16 8.95 8.84 -9.24
N THR A 17 10.07 9.16 -8.60
CA THR A 17 11.05 8.16 -8.16
C THR A 17 10.40 7.11 -7.26
N SER A 18 9.57 7.52 -6.28
CA SER A 18 8.90 6.58 -5.38
C SER A 18 7.94 5.63 -6.11
N VAL A 19 7.27 6.10 -7.17
CA VAL A 19 6.44 5.24 -8.03
C VAL A 19 7.32 4.29 -8.87
N LEU A 20 8.46 4.75 -9.34
CA LEU A 20 9.40 3.93 -10.14
C LEU A 20 10.14 2.88 -9.29
N GLU A 21 10.33 3.09 -7.99
CA GLU A 21 10.78 2.05 -7.06
C GLU A 21 9.77 0.90 -6.97
N GLU A 22 8.46 1.19 -7.04
CA GLU A 22 7.41 0.17 -7.05
C GLU A 22 7.45 -0.71 -8.31
N VAL A 23 7.92 -0.20 -9.45
CA VAL A 23 8.08 -0.99 -10.66
C VAL A 23 9.09 -2.13 -10.46
N ILE A 24 10.14 -1.89 -9.68
CA ILE A 24 11.17 -2.90 -9.37
C ILE A 24 10.72 -3.80 -8.22
N SER A 25 10.14 -3.24 -7.16
CA SER A 25 9.81 -3.99 -5.95
C SER A 25 8.60 -4.92 -6.10
N ARG A 26 7.61 -4.55 -6.92
CA ARG A 26 6.36 -5.31 -7.09
C ARG A 26 5.70 -5.17 -8.46
N GLY A 27 6.36 -4.51 -9.41
CA GLY A 27 5.85 -4.26 -10.76
C GLY A 27 6.53 -5.08 -11.83
N THR A 28 6.48 -4.57 -13.06
CA THR A 28 7.02 -5.23 -14.26
C THR A 28 8.54 -5.31 -14.31
N GLY A 29 9.24 -4.57 -13.45
CA GLY A 29 10.71 -4.52 -13.39
C GLY A 29 11.34 -5.43 -12.33
N GLY A 30 10.64 -6.41 -11.78
CA GLY A 30 11.13 -7.25 -10.68
C GLY A 30 12.46 -7.94 -10.96
N ASN A 31 12.78 -8.28 -12.22
CA ASN A 31 14.07 -8.87 -12.60
C ASN A 31 15.25 -7.88 -12.49
N ALA A 32 14.99 -6.58 -12.32
CA ALA A 32 16.02 -5.55 -12.11
C ALA A 32 16.38 -5.34 -10.63
N TYR A 33 15.85 -6.13 -9.70
CA TYR A 33 16.13 -5.97 -8.28
C TYR A 33 17.60 -6.30 -7.94
N ILE A 34 18.32 -5.33 -7.36
CA ILE A 34 19.76 -5.42 -7.02
C ILE A 34 20.04 -5.40 -5.51
N GLY A 35 19.03 -5.51 -4.66
CA GLY A 35 19.21 -5.52 -3.20
C GLY A 35 19.47 -4.14 -2.58
N ARG A 36 19.28 -3.05 -3.31
CA ARG A 36 19.40 -1.65 -2.84
C ARG A 36 18.34 -0.76 -3.45
N PRO A 37 18.11 0.45 -2.90
CA PRO A 37 17.15 1.40 -3.46
C PRO A 37 17.47 1.68 -4.93
N SER A 38 16.51 1.37 -5.79
CA SER A 38 16.61 1.55 -7.23
C SER A 38 15.21 1.79 -7.80
N ALA A 39 15.14 2.63 -8.81
CA ALA A 39 13.93 3.03 -9.51
C ALA A 39 14.11 2.76 -11.01
N GLY A 40 13.03 2.41 -11.70
CA GLY A 40 13.16 2.11 -13.13
C GLY A 40 11.83 1.89 -13.82
N LYS A 41 11.89 1.76 -15.14
CA LYS A 41 10.74 1.54 -16.00
C LYS A 41 11.08 0.59 -17.15
N THR A 42 10.18 -0.36 -17.37
CA THR A 42 10.19 -1.23 -18.56
C THR A 42 9.58 -0.50 -19.73
N GLY A 43 10.09 -0.76 -20.95
CA GLY A 43 9.50 -0.37 -22.21
C GLY A 43 9.43 -1.59 -23.14
N THR A 44 8.36 -1.70 -23.90
CA THR A 44 8.19 -2.74 -24.93
C THR A 44 7.38 -2.10 -26.03
N THR A 45 7.90 -2.16 -27.27
CA THR A 45 7.15 -1.69 -28.45
C THR A 45 6.11 -2.73 -28.87
N ASP A 46 5.18 -2.29 -29.73
CA ASP A 46 4.23 -3.21 -30.34
C ASP A 46 4.95 -4.34 -31.06
N ASP A 47 4.37 -5.53 -31.02
CA ASP A 47 4.95 -6.75 -31.57
C ASP A 47 6.32 -7.17 -30.98
N GLU A 48 6.72 -6.62 -29.82
CA GLU A 48 7.95 -6.97 -29.09
C GLU A 48 9.25 -6.80 -29.91
N HIS A 49 9.30 -5.83 -30.82
CA HIS A 49 10.49 -5.53 -31.61
C HIS A 49 11.62 -4.94 -30.79
N ASP A 50 11.27 -4.04 -29.86
CA ASP A 50 12.19 -3.37 -28.95
C ASP A 50 11.79 -3.58 -27.51
N ALA A 51 12.72 -4.01 -26.70
CA ALA A 51 12.57 -4.18 -25.28
C ALA A 51 13.56 -3.28 -24.52
N TRP A 52 13.07 -2.47 -23.59
CA TRP A 52 13.85 -1.49 -22.84
C TRP A 52 13.72 -1.71 -21.34
N PHE A 53 14.81 -1.48 -20.64
CA PHE A 53 14.78 -1.18 -19.22
C PHE A 53 15.67 0.02 -18.95
N VAL A 54 15.09 1.07 -18.36
CA VAL A 54 15.82 2.26 -17.89
C VAL A 54 15.64 2.35 -16.39
N GLY A 55 16.74 2.40 -15.66
CA GLY A 55 16.71 2.47 -14.21
C GLY A 55 17.90 3.20 -13.63
N TYR A 56 17.79 3.57 -12.36
CA TYR A 56 18.80 4.33 -11.65
C TYR A 56 18.77 4.05 -10.15
N THR A 57 19.90 4.33 -9.54
CA THR A 57 20.09 4.45 -8.09
C THR A 57 20.39 5.91 -7.76
N PRO A 58 20.63 6.30 -6.50
CA PRO A 58 21.13 7.64 -6.19
C PRO A 58 22.47 7.99 -6.82
N ASP A 59 23.25 7.00 -7.29
CA ASP A 59 24.60 7.19 -7.78
C ASP A 59 24.75 7.01 -9.31
N LEU A 60 24.01 6.07 -9.89
CA LEU A 60 24.15 5.70 -11.32
C LEU A 60 22.81 5.60 -12.04
N SER A 61 22.80 5.93 -13.32
CA SER A 61 21.67 5.75 -14.23
C SER A 61 22.12 4.95 -15.45
N THR A 62 21.35 3.92 -15.81
CA THR A 62 21.65 3.01 -16.90
C THR A 62 20.41 2.69 -17.71
N ALA A 63 20.56 2.64 -19.03
CA ALA A 63 19.54 2.19 -19.97
C ALA A 63 20.03 0.94 -20.69
N VAL A 64 19.17 -0.05 -20.81
CA VAL A 64 19.42 -1.28 -21.59
C VAL A 64 18.35 -1.40 -22.65
N TRP A 65 18.79 -1.59 -23.88
CA TRP A 65 17.97 -1.90 -25.03
C TRP A 65 18.34 -3.28 -25.60
N VAL A 66 17.32 -4.05 -25.91
CA VAL A 66 17.44 -5.32 -26.63
C VAL A 66 16.46 -5.28 -27.78
N GLY A 67 16.93 -5.38 -28.98
CA GLY A 67 16.14 -5.28 -30.20
C GLY A 67 16.88 -5.80 -31.41
N ASP A 68 16.23 -5.78 -32.56
CA ASP A 68 16.78 -6.25 -33.84
C ASP A 68 16.45 -5.21 -34.94
N ASP A 69 17.47 -4.84 -35.72
CA ASP A 69 17.36 -3.93 -36.88
C ASP A 69 16.49 -4.52 -38.01
N THR A 70 16.22 -5.82 -37.98
CA THR A 70 15.44 -6.51 -39.01
C THR A 70 13.93 -6.54 -38.76
N SER A 71 13.48 -5.86 -37.72
CA SER A 71 12.08 -5.81 -37.34
C SER A 71 11.43 -7.17 -37.14
N THR A 72 12.19 -8.17 -36.69
CA THR A 72 11.64 -9.46 -36.24
C THR A 72 11.23 -9.37 -34.79
N ASN A 73 10.14 -10.03 -34.43
CA ASN A 73 9.70 -10.14 -33.04
C ASN A 73 10.83 -10.78 -32.20
N ALA A 74 11.39 -10.03 -31.25
CA ALA A 74 12.48 -10.51 -30.40
C ALA A 74 11.98 -11.49 -29.32
N GLY A 75 10.64 -11.53 -29.07
CA GLY A 75 10.02 -12.40 -28.08
C GLY A 75 10.36 -11.99 -26.64
N TYR A 76 10.82 -10.77 -26.40
CA TYR A 76 11.22 -10.28 -25.09
C TYR A 76 10.46 -9.01 -24.71
N THR A 77 10.13 -8.90 -23.43
CA THR A 77 9.62 -7.65 -22.86
C THR A 77 10.70 -6.96 -22.03
N GLY A 78 10.55 -5.66 -21.82
CA GLY A 78 11.50 -4.88 -21.02
C GLY A 78 11.73 -5.40 -19.60
N GLY A 79 10.74 -6.10 -19.03
CA GLY A 79 10.82 -6.71 -17.71
C GLY A 79 11.55 -8.06 -17.67
N THR A 80 11.95 -8.61 -18.81
CA THR A 80 12.66 -9.89 -18.92
C THR A 80 14.16 -9.68 -19.11
N ILE A 81 14.67 -9.84 -20.30
CA ILE A 81 16.12 -9.78 -20.60
C ILE A 81 16.74 -8.40 -20.32
N PRO A 82 16.15 -7.25 -20.76
CA PRO A 82 16.74 -5.95 -20.46
C PRO A 82 16.85 -5.67 -18.96
N ALA A 83 15.83 -6.01 -18.19
CA ALA A 83 15.84 -5.86 -16.73
C ALA A 83 16.90 -6.73 -16.06
N ALA A 84 17.09 -7.97 -16.52
CA ALA A 84 18.12 -8.87 -16.00
C ALA A 84 19.54 -8.37 -16.34
N ILE A 85 19.78 -7.91 -17.57
CA ILE A 85 21.06 -7.31 -17.98
C ILE A 85 21.36 -6.07 -17.14
N TRP A 86 20.35 -5.20 -16.95
CA TRP A 86 20.48 -4.02 -16.11
C TRP A 86 20.86 -4.39 -14.67
N ARG A 87 20.21 -5.39 -14.09
CA ARG A 87 20.51 -5.91 -12.75
C ARG A 87 21.98 -6.34 -12.63
N ASP A 88 22.41 -7.19 -13.54
CA ASP A 88 23.75 -7.79 -13.49
C ASP A 88 24.83 -6.72 -13.67
N TYR A 89 24.62 -5.78 -14.62
CA TYR A 89 25.50 -4.63 -14.80
C TYR A 89 25.56 -3.73 -13.57
N MET A 90 24.40 -3.32 -13.03
CA MET A 90 24.34 -2.39 -11.89
C MET A 90 24.88 -3.02 -10.60
N TYR A 91 24.66 -4.32 -10.43
CA TYR A 91 25.21 -5.05 -9.29
C TYR A 91 26.74 -4.95 -9.24
N GLU A 92 27.41 -5.16 -10.36
CA GLU A 92 28.86 -5.04 -10.47
C GLU A 92 29.33 -3.57 -10.43
N ALA A 93 28.67 -2.69 -11.18
CA ALA A 93 29.03 -1.28 -11.25
C ALA A 93 28.97 -0.57 -9.91
N GLU A 94 28.07 -0.99 -9.03
CA GLU A 94 27.89 -0.41 -7.68
C GLU A 94 28.50 -1.24 -6.54
N SER A 95 29.26 -2.28 -6.84
CA SER A 95 29.86 -3.16 -5.82
C SER A 95 30.74 -2.41 -4.81
N GLY A 96 31.36 -1.30 -5.21
CA GLY A 96 32.19 -0.43 -4.35
C GLY A 96 31.46 0.76 -3.72
N TYR A 97 30.15 0.96 -4.03
CA TYR A 97 29.41 2.12 -3.56
C TYR A 97 28.68 1.82 -2.23
N THR A 98 28.74 2.80 -1.32
CA THR A 98 27.90 2.75 -0.12
C THR A 98 26.43 2.83 -0.51
N VAL A 99 25.60 1.95 0.06
CA VAL A 99 24.15 1.96 -0.19
C VAL A 99 23.54 3.26 0.32
N LYS A 100 22.87 4.00 -0.55
CA LYS A 100 22.15 5.24 -0.26
C LYS A 100 20.66 5.07 -0.56
N ASN A 101 19.82 5.79 0.18
CA ASN A 101 18.41 5.95 -0.15
C ASN A 101 18.23 7.21 -1.01
N PHE A 102 17.14 7.25 -1.78
CA PHE A 102 16.70 8.49 -2.42
C PHE A 102 16.31 9.51 -1.35
N GLU A 103 16.82 10.72 -1.44
CA GLU A 103 16.53 11.77 -0.47
C GLU A 103 15.08 12.24 -0.59
N ILE A 104 14.37 12.25 0.53
CA ILE A 104 13.01 12.77 0.60
C ILE A 104 13.08 14.29 0.82
N PRO A 105 12.59 15.12 -0.13
CA PRO A 105 12.58 16.58 0.05
C PRO A 105 11.85 16.99 1.32
N ALA A 106 12.31 18.06 1.96
CA ALA A 106 11.73 18.55 3.22
C ALA A 106 10.24 18.90 3.09
N SER A 107 9.83 19.45 1.95
CA SER A 107 8.42 19.75 1.62
C SER A 107 7.54 18.50 1.58
N VAL A 108 8.04 17.43 0.99
CA VAL A 108 7.36 16.14 0.91
C VAL A 108 7.28 15.50 2.29
N ARG A 109 8.37 15.49 3.04
CA ARG A 109 8.43 14.94 4.40
C ARG A 109 7.39 15.60 5.31
N SER A 110 7.34 16.95 5.30
CA SER A 110 6.35 17.70 6.06
C SER A 110 4.90 17.36 5.67
N SER A 111 4.64 17.21 4.37
CA SER A 111 3.31 16.85 3.86
C SER A 111 2.92 15.42 4.27
N MET A 112 3.85 14.48 4.22
CA MET A 112 3.63 13.09 4.66
C MET A 112 3.34 13.01 6.17
N GLU A 113 4.07 13.76 7.00
CA GLU A 113 3.83 13.82 8.45
C GLU A 113 2.44 14.35 8.78
N LYS A 114 2.02 15.45 8.11
CA LYS A 114 0.67 16.01 8.27
C LYS A 114 -0.41 15.02 7.85
N ALA A 115 -0.23 14.36 6.71
CA ALA A 115 -1.18 13.36 6.21
C ALA A 115 -1.28 12.15 7.16
N ARG A 116 -0.14 11.68 7.69
CA ARG A 116 -0.11 10.59 8.68
C ARG A 116 -0.81 10.96 9.98
N ALA A 117 -0.59 12.17 10.49
CA ALA A 117 -1.25 12.66 11.69
C ALA A 117 -2.77 12.80 11.50
N ALA A 118 -3.21 13.32 10.35
CA ALA A 118 -4.64 13.42 10.00
C ALA A 118 -5.31 12.04 9.91
N ARG A 119 -4.65 11.08 9.26
CA ARG A 119 -5.14 9.71 9.16
C ARG A 119 -5.25 9.03 10.52
N ALA A 120 -4.24 9.15 11.37
CA ALA A 120 -4.25 8.59 12.73
C ALA A 120 -5.40 9.17 13.57
N LYS A 121 -5.67 10.48 13.43
CA LYS A 121 -6.81 11.12 14.09
C LYS A 121 -8.15 10.56 13.61
N GLN A 122 -8.34 10.41 12.31
CA GLN A 122 -9.57 9.82 11.74
C GLN A 122 -9.77 8.36 12.18
N GLU A 123 -8.71 7.57 12.20
CA GLU A 123 -8.78 6.18 12.66
C GLU A 123 -9.16 6.10 14.15
N ALA A 124 -8.62 6.99 14.99
CA ALA A 124 -8.96 7.07 16.41
C ALA A 124 -10.43 7.47 16.63
N GLU A 125 -10.92 8.49 15.93
CA GLU A 125 -12.31 8.93 15.98
C GLU A 125 -13.28 7.82 15.52
N ALA A 126 -12.95 7.12 14.44
CA ALA A 126 -13.75 5.99 13.94
C ALA A 126 -13.76 4.82 14.93
N ALA A 127 -12.65 4.53 15.58
CA ALA A 127 -12.57 3.48 16.61
C ALA A 127 -13.41 3.84 17.86
N GLU A 128 -13.37 5.11 18.28
CA GLU A 128 -14.18 5.59 19.41
C GLU A 128 -15.68 5.51 19.10
N LYS A 129 -16.09 5.91 17.88
CA LYS A 129 -17.48 5.81 17.44
C LYS A 129 -17.97 4.37 17.44
N LYS A 130 -17.18 3.42 16.91
CA LYS A 130 -17.52 2.00 16.94
C LYS A 130 -17.70 1.47 18.37
N LYS A 131 -16.81 1.86 19.29
CA LYS A 131 -16.91 1.47 20.70
C LYS A 131 -18.20 2.00 21.36
N LYS A 132 -18.58 3.25 21.07
CA LYS A 132 -19.82 3.85 21.58
C LYS A 132 -21.07 3.12 21.06
N GLU A 133 -21.11 2.84 19.75
CA GLU A 133 -22.20 2.10 19.13
C GLU A 133 -22.34 0.67 19.70
N GLU A 134 -21.23 -0.02 19.92
CA GLU A 134 -21.22 -1.36 20.51
C GLU A 134 -21.70 -1.33 21.97
N ALA A 135 -21.28 -0.33 22.75
CA ALA A 135 -21.73 -0.15 24.13
C ALA A 135 -23.23 0.13 24.20
N GLU A 136 -23.77 0.96 23.29
CA GLU A 136 -25.22 1.22 23.22
C GLU A 136 -26.01 -0.04 22.84
N LYS A 137 -25.54 -0.82 21.87
CA LYS A 137 -26.16 -2.10 21.50
C LYS A 137 -26.19 -3.08 22.66
N LYS A 138 -25.09 -3.21 23.42
CA LYS A 138 -25.04 -4.04 24.64
C LYS A 138 -26.01 -3.56 25.72
N LYS A 139 -26.08 -2.24 25.92
CA LYS A 139 -26.99 -1.63 26.89
C LYS A 139 -28.48 -1.86 26.53
N LYS A 140 -28.81 -1.75 25.23
CA LYS A 140 -30.16 -2.03 24.72
C LYS A 140 -30.53 -3.52 24.91
N ALA A 141 -29.62 -4.41 24.49
CA ALA A 141 -29.84 -5.87 24.65
C ALA A 141 -30.00 -6.29 26.10
N LEU A 142 -29.30 -5.65 27.05
CA LEU A 142 -29.46 -5.91 28.48
C LEU A 142 -30.81 -5.43 28.97
N LYS A 143 -31.28 -4.23 28.58
CA LYS A 143 -32.61 -3.72 28.91
C LYS A 143 -33.72 -4.65 28.43
N ASP A 144 -33.62 -5.14 27.20
CA ASP A 144 -34.62 -6.06 26.61
C ASP A 144 -34.65 -7.40 27.35
N LYS A 145 -33.49 -7.94 27.74
CA LYS A 145 -33.41 -9.15 28.58
C LYS A 145 -34.06 -8.96 29.96
N VAL A 146 -33.80 -7.83 30.62
CA VAL A 146 -34.39 -7.51 31.94
C VAL A 146 -35.91 -7.37 31.82
N LYS A 147 -36.39 -6.69 30.78
CA LYS A 147 -37.86 -6.53 30.53
C LYS A 147 -38.51 -7.90 30.26
N SER A 148 -37.92 -8.74 29.46
CA SER A 148 -38.41 -10.11 29.17
C SER A 148 -38.45 -10.98 30.45
N ALA A 149 -37.42 -10.92 31.28
CA ALA A 149 -37.36 -11.66 32.52
C ALA A 149 -38.44 -11.17 33.53
N GLY A 150 -38.65 -9.84 33.60
CA GLY A 150 -39.69 -9.24 34.42
C GLY A 150 -41.12 -9.70 34.01
N ASN A 151 -41.40 -9.68 32.71
CA ASN A 151 -42.70 -10.17 32.20
C ASN A 151 -42.92 -11.65 32.51
N LYS A 152 -41.93 -12.51 32.31
CA LYS A 152 -42.01 -13.93 32.66
C LYS A 152 -42.28 -14.18 34.16
N LEU A 153 -41.71 -13.31 35.01
CA LEU A 153 -41.96 -13.40 36.46
C LEU A 153 -43.40 -13.01 36.83
N LEU A 154 -43.90 -11.93 36.20
CA LEU A 154 -45.30 -11.47 36.40
C LEU A 154 -46.33 -12.54 35.95
N ASP A 155 -46.08 -13.16 34.78
CA ASP A 155 -46.94 -14.26 34.27
C ASP A 155 -46.96 -15.47 35.24
N ARG A 156 -45.83 -15.80 35.85
CA ARG A 156 -45.75 -16.87 36.86
C ARG A 156 -46.49 -16.56 38.14
N ILE A 157 -46.48 -15.28 38.57
CA ILE A 157 -47.17 -14.85 39.79
C ILE A 157 -48.67 -14.82 39.53
N SER A 158 -49.15 -14.30 38.40
CA SER A 158 -50.56 -14.25 38.04
C SER A 158 -51.18 -15.64 37.80
N GLY A 159 -50.43 -16.55 37.14
CA GLY A 159 -50.87 -17.94 36.96
C GLY A 159 -51.05 -18.72 38.27
N ARG A 160 -50.17 -18.49 39.27
CA ARG A 160 -50.28 -19.09 40.58
C ARG A 160 -51.53 -18.56 41.40
N SER A 161 -51.96 -17.33 41.11
CA SER A 161 -53.13 -16.78 41.72
C SER A 161 -54.45 -17.37 41.18
N ALA A 162 -54.49 -17.77 39.93
CA ALA A 162 -55.64 -18.42 39.29
C ALA A 162 -55.85 -19.87 39.75
N GLU A 163 -54.77 -20.64 39.98
CA GLU A 163 -54.92 -22.02 40.53
C GLU A 163 -55.35 -22.09 41.95
N LYS A 164 -55.05 -21.08 42.79
CA LYS A 164 -55.51 -21.05 44.19
C LYS A 164 -57.02 -20.64 44.40
N SER A 165 -57.62 -20.05 43.36
CA SER A 165 -59.07 -19.69 43.43
C SER A 165 -59.98 -20.75 42.84
N GLY A 166 -59.49 -21.83 42.23
CA GLY A 166 -60.27 -22.93 41.68
C GLY A 166 -60.50 -24.11 42.65
N GLU A 167 -59.95 -24.10 43.87
CA GLU A 167 -59.97 -25.23 44.79
C GLU A 167 -60.91 -24.99 46.04
N LYS A 168 -61.89 -24.14 45.84
CA LYS A 168 -62.97 -23.98 46.81
C LYS A 168 -64.36 -23.93 46.16
N GLN A 169 -64.84 -25.11 45.74
CA GLN A 169 -66.26 -25.43 45.60
C GLN A 169 -66.50 -26.91 45.93
#